data_de01f9d5de62cbbedb2d14ca0fcf2f2e
#
_entry.id   de01f9d5de62cbbedb2d14ca0fcf2f2e
#
_cell.length_a   1.000
_cell.length_b   1.000
_cell.length_c   1.000
_cell.angle_alpha   90.00
_cell.angle_beta   90.00
_cell.angle_gamma   90.00
#
_symmetry.space_group_name_H-M   'P 1'
#
loop_
_entity.id
_entity.type
_entity.pdbx_description
1 polymer ?
#
loop_
_entity_poly.entity_id
_entity_poly.type
_entity_poly.pdbx_seq_one_letter_code
_entity_poly.pdbx_strand_id
1 'polypeptide(L)'
;MPELPEVQTVINDLIKAGFIGKTISDAEIFWKNSIAQPSAEEFRQTIPGQTIFDIRRRAKYIIFDFQSGLHLLIHLRMSGKIQLIPPNTETAKHEHVILHFHDTSDLRFHDTRKFGRLFLVNDPNPVIGHLGPEPLDDTFTVDIFKKRIQSKNRQLKPLLLDQTFIAGLGNIYTDEALWEAKLHPQQIASKLSGRKLEALYHAIRFVLQKGIVNLGTTLGNGQSNFYSAGQRRGRNAEQLNVFHRTGQPCPRCNTIIERIIVGQRSTHICPKCQKH
;
A
#
# COMPACT_ATOMS: atom_id res chain seq x y z
N MET A 1 -2.73 7.19 3.29
CA MET A 1 -3.10 6.14 2.30
C MET A 1 -2.17 4.96 2.52
N PRO A 2 -2.68 3.76 2.74
CA PRO A 2 -1.83 2.57 2.81
C PRO A 2 -1.01 2.38 1.52
N GLU A 3 0.30 2.19 1.67
CA GLU A 3 1.25 1.88 0.61
C GLU A 3 1.67 0.41 0.72
N LEU A 4 2.67 -0.05 -0.01
CA LEU A 4 3.10 -1.45 -0.01
C LEU A 4 3.35 -2.02 1.41
N PRO A 5 4.09 -1.35 2.31
CA PRO A 5 4.36 -1.91 3.65
C PRO A 5 3.11 -2.07 4.51
N GLU A 6 2.17 -1.11 4.42
CA GLU A 6 0.91 -1.19 5.16
C GLU A 6 0.04 -2.35 4.67
N VAL A 7 -0.04 -2.55 3.36
CA VAL A 7 -0.79 -3.66 2.76
C VAL A 7 -0.15 -5.01 3.13
N GLN A 8 1.19 -5.10 3.09
CA GLN A 8 1.90 -6.31 3.51
C GLN A 8 1.65 -6.64 4.99
N THR A 9 1.61 -5.61 5.84
CA THR A 9 1.31 -5.77 7.28
C THR A 9 -0.09 -6.35 7.50
N VAL A 10 -1.09 -5.88 6.75
CA VAL A 10 -2.46 -6.44 6.81
C VAL A 10 -2.46 -7.91 6.43
N ILE A 11 -1.78 -8.27 5.34
CA ILE A 11 -1.69 -9.68 4.89
C ILE A 11 -1.01 -10.56 5.94
N ASN A 12 0.10 -10.09 6.50
CA ASN A 12 0.81 -10.83 7.55
C ASN A 12 -0.08 -11.07 8.78
N ASP A 13 -0.93 -10.09 9.14
CA ASP A 13 -1.89 -10.23 10.24
C ASP A 13 -2.98 -11.27 9.90
N LEU A 14 -3.51 -11.26 8.68
CA LEU A 14 -4.53 -12.22 8.23
C LEU A 14 -3.99 -13.65 8.22
N ILE A 15 -2.79 -13.85 7.70
CA ILE A 15 -2.12 -15.17 7.68
C ILE A 15 -1.87 -15.63 9.13
N LYS A 16 -1.33 -14.77 9.99
CA LYS A 16 -1.07 -15.08 11.40
C LYS A 16 -2.36 -15.40 12.18
N ALA A 17 -3.47 -14.77 11.82
CA ALA A 17 -4.79 -15.04 12.41
C ALA A 17 -5.45 -16.32 11.85
N GLY A 18 -4.78 -17.06 10.95
CA GLY A 18 -5.24 -18.36 10.44
C GLY A 18 -6.38 -18.28 9.43
N PHE A 19 -6.42 -17.22 8.60
CA PHE A 19 -7.47 -17.07 7.59
C PHE A 19 -7.30 -17.99 6.36
N ILE A 20 -6.10 -18.51 6.10
CA ILE A 20 -5.90 -19.53 5.07
C ILE A 20 -6.63 -20.80 5.47
N GLY A 21 -7.39 -21.38 4.55
CA GLY A 21 -8.25 -22.55 4.78
C GLY A 21 -9.64 -22.22 5.34
N LYS A 22 -9.91 -20.97 5.72
CA LYS A 22 -11.23 -20.55 6.19
C LYS A 22 -12.22 -20.37 5.05
N THR A 23 -13.48 -20.72 5.33
CA THR A 23 -14.58 -20.56 4.38
C THR A 23 -15.49 -19.42 4.81
N ILE A 24 -15.81 -18.55 3.87
CA ILE A 24 -16.76 -17.45 4.07
C ILE A 24 -18.16 -18.04 4.16
N SER A 25 -18.87 -17.75 5.25
CA SER A 25 -20.23 -18.24 5.48
C SER A 25 -21.30 -17.32 4.92
N ASP A 26 -21.09 -16.00 5.01
CA ASP A 26 -22.03 -14.98 4.51
C ASP A 26 -21.28 -13.65 4.27
N ALA A 27 -21.97 -12.70 3.62
CA ALA A 27 -21.45 -11.35 3.39
C ALA A 27 -22.57 -10.30 3.53
N GLU A 28 -22.29 -9.26 4.29
CA GLU A 28 -23.15 -8.08 4.40
C GLU A 28 -22.50 -6.88 3.67
N ILE A 29 -23.33 -6.16 2.89
CA ILE A 29 -22.88 -5.01 2.09
C ILE A 29 -23.74 -3.79 2.44
N PHE A 30 -23.18 -2.87 3.21
CA PHE A 30 -23.84 -1.62 3.63
C PHE A 30 -23.62 -0.46 2.66
N TRP A 31 -22.57 -0.53 1.83
CA TRP A 31 -22.26 0.46 0.79
C TRP A 31 -21.95 -0.21 -0.54
N LYS A 32 -22.94 -0.29 -1.42
CA LYS A 32 -22.83 -1.02 -2.70
C LYS A 32 -21.65 -0.61 -3.57
N ASN A 33 -21.31 0.69 -3.58
CA ASN A 33 -20.19 1.18 -4.38
C ASN A 33 -18.80 0.77 -3.85
N SER A 34 -18.72 0.09 -2.70
CA SER A 34 -17.47 -0.57 -2.28
C SER A 34 -17.14 -1.76 -3.16
N ILE A 35 -18.16 -2.42 -3.72
CA ILE A 35 -17.97 -3.49 -4.71
C ILE A 35 -17.82 -2.85 -6.08
N ALA A 36 -16.65 -3.01 -6.67
CA ALA A 36 -16.37 -2.48 -8.01
C ALA A 36 -16.74 -3.47 -9.11
N GLN A 37 -16.63 -4.77 -8.80
CA GLN A 37 -16.95 -5.88 -9.69
C GLN A 37 -17.12 -7.17 -8.88
N PRO A 38 -18.13 -8.01 -9.17
CA PRO A 38 -19.28 -7.77 -10.04
C PRO A 38 -20.29 -6.77 -9.41
N SER A 39 -21.58 -6.86 -9.68
CA SER A 39 -22.58 -6.11 -8.93
C SER A 39 -22.56 -6.50 -7.43
N ALA A 40 -23.01 -5.60 -6.55
CA ALA A 40 -23.05 -5.91 -5.12
C ALA A 40 -23.97 -7.12 -4.81
N GLU A 41 -25.04 -7.27 -5.57
CA GLU A 41 -25.97 -8.40 -5.44
C GLU A 41 -25.30 -9.72 -5.84
N GLU A 42 -24.65 -9.75 -6.99
CA GLU A 42 -23.91 -10.93 -7.48
C GLU A 42 -22.74 -11.27 -6.55
N PHE A 43 -22.03 -10.26 -6.04
CA PHE A 43 -20.97 -10.45 -5.04
C PHE A 43 -21.52 -11.18 -3.80
N ARG A 44 -22.66 -10.70 -3.26
CA ARG A 44 -23.31 -11.29 -2.08
C ARG A 44 -23.73 -12.73 -2.29
N GLN A 45 -24.15 -13.10 -3.50
CA GLN A 45 -24.55 -14.46 -3.84
C GLN A 45 -23.36 -15.40 -4.10
N THR A 46 -22.23 -14.85 -4.57
CA THR A 46 -21.08 -15.65 -5.05
C THR A 46 -20.02 -15.88 -3.97
N ILE A 47 -19.85 -14.93 -3.05
CA ILE A 47 -18.75 -14.96 -2.08
C ILE A 47 -18.97 -15.99 -0.93
N PRO A 48 -20.20 -16.31 -0.47
CA PRO A 48 -20.41 -17.38 0.49
C PRO A 48 -19.99 -18.76 -0.07
N GLY A 49 -19.42 -19.59 0.77
CA GLY A 49 -18.88 -20.90 0.39
C GLY A 49 -17.46 -20.86 -0.18
N GLN A 50 -16.89 -19.68 -0.44
CA GLN A 50 -15.52 -19.57 -0.92
C GLN A 50 -14.51 -19.85 0.21
N THR A 51 -13.63 -20.83 -0.04
CA THR A 51 -12.54 -21.20 0.88
C THR A 51 -11.25 -20.55 0.45
N ILE A 52 -10.59 -19.82 1.37
CA ILE A 52 -9.34 -19.10 1.11
C ILE A 52 -8.21 -20.12 0.93
N PHE A 53 -7.60 -20.14 -0.26
CA PHE A 53 -6.43 -20.96 -0.58
C PHE A 53 -5.14 -20.24 -0.24
N ASP A 54 -5.03 -18.94 -0.56
CA ASP A 54 -3.86 -18.12 -0.31
C ASP A 54 -4.26 -16.65 -0.09
N ILE A 55 -3.39 -15.89 0.61
CA ILE A 55 -3.53 -14.45 0.80
C ILE A 55 -2.21 -13.79 0.43
N ARG A 56 -2.19 -13.05 -0.66
CA ARG A 56 -0.99 -12.43 -1.20
C ARG A 56 -1.17 -10.95 -1.50
N ARG A 57 -0.07 -10.26 -1.76
CA ARG A 57 -0.04 -8.85 -2.15
C ARG A 57 0.35 -8.69 -3.63
N ARG A 58 -0.30 -7.73 -4.28
CA ARG A 58 0.21 -7.14 -5.51
C ARG A 58 0.12 -5.63 -5.40
N ALA A 59 1.25 -4.92 -5.46
CA ALA A 59 1.30 -3.46 -5.23
C ALA A 59 0.63 -3.05 -3.91
N LYS A 60 -0.50 -2.34 -4.01
CA LYS A 60 -1.33 -1.90 -2.88
C LYS A 60 -2.65 -2.66 -2.78
N TYR A 61 -2.75 -3.83 -3.42
CA TYR A 61 -3.88 -4.73 -3.36
C TYR A 61 -3.61 -5.88 -2.40
N ILE A 62 -4.61 -6.20 -1.58
CA ILE A 62 -4.73 -7.48 -0.86
C ILE A 62 -5.47 -8.41 -1.80
N ILE A 63 -4.98 -9.62 -1.99
CA ILE A 63 -5.59 -10.62 -2.87
C ILE A 63 -5.84 -11.87 -2.07
N PHE A 64 -7.10 -12.29 -2.01
CA PHE A 64 -7.49 -13.60 -1.52
C PHE A 64 -7.70 -14.49 -2.75
N ASP A 65 -6.94 -15.53 -2.86
CA ASP A 65 -7.11 -16.58 -3.87
C ASP A 65 -7.97 -17.68 -3.27
N PHE A 66 -9.08 -18.06 -3.92
CA PHE A 66 -9.99 -19.09 -3.44
C PHE A 66 -9.75 -20.44 -4.13
N GLN A 67 -10.13 -21.55 -3.45
CA GLN A 67 -10.02 -22.89 -4.01
C GLN A 67 -10.84 -23.07 -5.31
N SER A 68 -11.90 -22.29 -5.48
CA SER A 68 -12.74 -22.28 -6.69
C SER A 68 -12.06 -21.69 -7.92
N GLY A 69 -10.89 -21.01 -7.75
CA GLY A 69 -10.25 -20.24 -8.80
C GLY A 69 -10.73 -18.79 -8.89
N LEU A 70 -11.67 -18.35 -8.04
CA LEU A 70 -12.01 -16.93 -7.89
C LEU A 70 -10.94 -16.18 -7.10
N HIS A 71 -10.89 -14.87 -7.31
CA HIS A 71 -9.98 -13.96 -6.62
C HIS A 71 -10.76 -12.76 -6.07
N LEU A 72 -10.58 -12.46 -4.76
CA LEU A 72 -11.06 -11.22 -4.16
C LEU A 72 -9.88 -10.25 -4.02
N LEU A 73 -9.91 -9.15 -4.77
CA LEU A 73 -8.91 -8.09 -4.69
C LEU A 73 -9.48 -6.92 -3.88
N ILE A 74 -8.75 -6.45 -2.88
CA ILE A 74 -9.14 -5.30 -2.06
C ILE A 74 -8.10 -4.19 -2.18
N HIS A 75 -8.53 -3.01 -2.63
CA HIS A 75 -7.71 -1.81 -2.63
C HIS A 75 -8.19 -0.82 -1.56
N LEU A 76 -7.38 -0.61 -0.53
CA LEU A 76 -7.74 0.21 0.63
C LEU A 76 -7.87 1.72 0.32
N ARG A 77 -7.26 2.18 -0.76
CA ARG A 77 -7.21 3.61 -1.15
C ARG A 77 -6.67 4.48 -0.01
N MET A 78 -7.40 5.52 0.43
CA MET A 78 -6.88 6.54 1.35
C MET A 78 -7.17 6.24 2.82
N SER A 79 -8.33 5.71 3.14
CA SER A 79 -8.80 5.49 4.51
C SER A 79 -9.40 4.11 4.75
N GLY A 80 -9.39 3.25 3.73
CA GLY A 80 -9.84 1.87 3.87
C GLY A 80 -8.96 1.07 4.83
N LYS A 81 -9.60 0.20 5.59
CA LYS A 81 -8.98 -0.72 6.56
C LYS A 81 -9.66 -2.06 6.51
N ILE A 82 -8.89 -3.10 6.74
CA ILE A 82 -9.41 -4.41 7.11
C ILE A 82 -9.28 -4.54 8.62
N GLN A 83 -10.34 -4.97 9.28
CA GLN A 83 -10.39 -5.18 10.72
C GLN A 83 -10.89 -6.59 11.00
N LEU A 84 -10.25 -7.26 11.95
CA LEU A 84 -10.68 -8.55 12.49
C LEU A 84 -11.48 -8.26 13.76
N ILE A 85 -12.77 -8.48 13.71
CA ILE A 85 -13.71 -8.16 14.79
C ILE A 85 -14.39 -9.44 15.23
N PRO A 86 -14.58 -9.66 16.56
CA PRO A 86 -15.32 -10.82 17.05
C PRO A 86 -16.70 -10.92 16.41
N PRO A 87 -17.20 -12.15 16.11
CA PRO A 87 -18.53 -12.34 15.56
C PRO A 87 -19.61 -11.76 16.51
N ASN A 88 -20.75 -11.38 15.94
CA ASN A 88 -21.87 -10.77 16.68
C ASN A 88 -21.56 -9.40 17.34
N THR A 89 -20.44 -8.76 16.99
CA THR A 89 -20.20 -7.37 17.38
C THR A 89 -21.06 -6.45 16.51
N GLU A 90 -21.71 -5.47 17.13
CA GLU A 90 -22.50 -4.46 16.39
C GLU A 90 -21.71 -3.82 15.26
N THR A 91 -22.41 -3.54 14.15
CA THR A 91 -21.83 -2.87 12.98
C THR A 91 -21.53 -1.41 13.31
N ALA A 92 -20.27 -1.03 13.19
CA ALA A 92 -19.83 0.32 13.45
C ALA A 92 -20.04 1.24 12.22
N LYS A 93 -20.10 2.55 12.49
CA LYS A 93 -20.15 3.55 11.42
C LYS A 93 -18.96 3.39 10.47
N HIS A 94 -19.23 3.45 9.15
CA HIS A 94 -18.25 3.31 8.06
C HIS A 94 -17.73 1.88 7.81
N GLU A 95 -18.27 0.87 8.43
CA GLU A 95 -18.14 -0.51 7.97
C GLU A 95 -19.03 -0.70 6.74
N HIS A 96 -18.46 -1.06 5.62
CA HIS A 96 -19.15 -1.09 4.34
C HIS A 96 -19.35 -2.49 3.77
N VAL A 97 -18.48 -3.42 4.14
CA VAL A 97 -18.58 -4.84 3.81
C VAL A 97 -18.11 -5.64 5.01
N ILE A 98 -18.88 -6.65 5.38
CA ILE A 98 -18.52 -7.63 6.40
C ILE A 98 -18.52 -8.99 5.73
N LEU A 99 -17.42 -9.73 5.86
CA LEU A 99 -17.35 -11.14 5.49
C LEU A 99 -17.36 -11.97 6.78
N HIS A 100 -18.35 -12.84 6.92
CA HIS A 100 -18.52 -13.74 8.06
C HIS A 100 -17.82 -15.06 7.82
N PHE A 101 -17.33 -15.67 8.87
CA PHE A 101 -16.69 -16.99 8.87
C PHE A 101 -17.30 -17.86 9.96
N HIS A 102 -17.31 -19.19 9.79
CA HIS A 102 -18.00 -20.07 10.72
C HIS A 102 -17.37 -20.13 12.12
N ASP A 103 -16.06 -19.97 12.23
CA ASP A 103 -15.28 -20.35 13.43
C ASP A 103 -14.25 -19.30 13.85
N THR A 104 -14.38 -18.07 13.40
CA THR A 104 -13.38 -17.02 13.66
C THR A 104 -14.00 -15.62 13.62
N SER A 105 -13.17 -14.60 13.72
CA SER A 105 -13.57 -13.21 13.61
C SER A 105 -14.10 -12.86 12.22
N ASP A 106 -15.03 -11.93 12.18
CA ASP A 106 -15.45 -11.27 10.94
C ASP A 106 -14.28 -10.48 10.33
N LEU A 107 -14.22 -10.49 8.99
CA LEU A 107 -13.36 -9.59 8.27
C LEU A 107 -14.19 -8.39 7.82
N ARG A 108 -13.92 -7.21 8.41
CA ARG A 108 -14.70 -6.00 8.17
C ARG A 108 -13.90 -4.98 7.36
N PHE A 109 -14.50 -4.53 6.27
CA PHE A 109 -13.96 -3.43 5.46
C PHE A 109 -14.55 -2.11 5.92
N HIS A 110 -13.73 -1.29 6.60
CA HIS A 110 -14.09 0.03 7.08
C HIS A 110 -13.44 1.11 6.22
N ASP A 111 -14.20 2.13 5.79
CA ASP A 111 -13.64 3.25 5.00
C ASP A 111 -14.43 4.56 5.17
N THR A 112 -13.89 5.49 5.94
CA THR A 112 -14.53 6.80 6.22
C THR A 112 -14.74 7.65 4.97
N ARG A 113 -13.89 7.50 3.93
CA ARG A 113 -13.94 8.30 2.69
C ARG A 113 -14.64 7.61 1.53
N LYS A 114 -15.00 6.34 1.67
CA LYS A 114 -15.71 5.55 0.64
C LYS A 114 -14.98 5.42 -0.70
N PHE A 115 -13.65 5.44 -0.70
CA PHE A 115 -12.82 5.33 -1.92
C PHE A 115 -12.30 3.91 -2.16
N GLY A 116 -12.23 3.08 -1.13
CA GLY A 116 -11.77 1.70 -1.24
C GLY A 116 -12.68 0.86 -2.14
N ARG A 117 -12.11 -0.17 -2.73
CA ARG A 117 -12.81 -1.00 -3.72
C ARG A 117 -12.47 -2.47 -3.55
N LEU A 118 -13.49 -3.30 -3.71
CA LEU A 118 -13.42 -4.75 -3.74
C LEU A 118 -13.78 -5.23 -5.15
N PHE A 119 -13.03 -6.21 -5.65
CA PHE A 119 -13.23 -6.86 -6.94
C PHE A 119 -13.25 -8.36 -6.71
N LEU A 120 -14.32 -9.03 -7.10
CA LEU A 120 -14.41 -10.50 -7.11
C LEU A 120 -14.41 -10.95 -8.58
N VAL A 121 -13.35 -11.62 -9.00
CA VAL A 121 -13.10 -11.90 -10.43
C VAL A 121 -12.49 -13.29 -10.63
N ASN A 122 -12.69 -13.87 -11.80
CA ASN A 122 -12.01 -15.11 -12.23
C ASN A 122 -10.58 -14.82 -12.72
N ASP A 123 -10.36 -13.68 -13.40
CA ASP A 123 -9.05 -13.24 -13.85
C ASP A 123 -8.69 -11.89 -13.20
N PRO A 124 -7.61 -11.82 -12.43
CA PRO A 124 -7.16 -10.56 -11.82
C PRO A 124 -6.49 -9.60 -12.83
N ASN A 125 -6.07 -10.05 -14.01
CA ASN A 125 -5.31 -9.23 -14.97
C ASN A 125 -6.00 -7.92 -15.38
N PRO A 126 -7.31 -7.87 -15.66
CA PRO A 126 -7.98 -6.60 -15.96
C PRO A 126 -7.83 -5.55 -14.86
N VAL A 127 -7.69 -5.99 -13.58
CA VAL A 127 -7.57 -5.09 -12.41
C VAL A 127 -6.12 -4.70 -12.13
N ILE A 128 -5.17 -5.63 -12.22
CA ILE A 128 -3.78 -5.43 -11.76
C ILE A 128 -2.70 -5.66 -12.82
N GLY A 129 -3.05 -6.11 -14.02
CA GLY A 129 -2.08 -6.41 -15.09
C GLY A 129 -1.33 -5.17 -15.63
N HIS A 130 -1.92 -3.98 -15.49
CA HIS A 130 -1.30 -2.71 -15.87
C HIS A 130 -0.21 -2.23 -14.89
N LEU A 131 -0.09 -2.85 -13.73
CA LEU A 131 0.85 -2.43 -12.69
C LEU A 131 2.30 -2.77 -13.05
N GLY A 132 3.20 -1.84 -12.77
CA GLY A 132 4.64 -2.01 -12.93
C GLY A 132 5.22 -3.11 -12.03
N PRO A 133 6.52 -3.38 -12.12
CA PRO A 133 7.18 -4.41 -11.33
C PRO A 133 7.09 -4.15 -9.82
N GLU A 134 7.14 -5.23 -9.05
CA GLU A 134 7.26 -5.19 -7.59
C GLU A 134 8.68 -4.79 -7.19
N PRO A 135 8.87 -3.72 -6.41
CA PRO A 135 10.21 -3.25 -6.06
C PRO A 135 11.00 -4.21 -5.16
N LEU A 136 10.31 -5.09 -4.45
CA LEU A 136 10.94 -6.06 -3.53
C LEU A 136 11.11 -7.46 -4.15
N ASP A 137 10.60 -7.68 -5.35
CA ASP A 137 10.81 -8.93 -6.08
C ASP A 137 12.29 -9.05 -6.49
N ASP A 138 12.89 -10.22 -6.29
CA ASP A 138 14.29 -10.47 -6.62
C ASP A 138 14.54 -10.54 -8.13
N THR A 139 13.49 -10.81 -8.92
CA THR A 139 13.56 -10.73 -10.39
C THR A 139 13.63 -9.29 -10.89
N PHE A 140 13.22 -8.30 -10.08
CA PHE A 140 13.35 -6.88 -10.41
C PHE A 140 14.74 -6.36 -10.02
N THR A 141 15.73 -6.64 -10.86
CA THR A 141 17.14 -6.30 -10.63
C THR A 141 17.45 -4.82 -10.84
N VAL A 142 18.62 -4.40 -10.33
CA VAL A 142 19.12 -3.02 -10.54
C VAL A 142 19.26 -2.67 -12.02
N ASP A 143 19.64 -3.63 -12.87
CA ASP A 143 19.80 -3.39 -14.31
C ASP A 143 18.45 -3.20 -15.01
N ILE A 144 17.44 -3.97 -14.64
CA ILE A 144 16.06 -3.78 -15.10
C ILE A 144 15.56 -2.39 -14.69
N PHE A 145 15.79 -2.00 -13.44
CA PHE A 145 15.42 -0.67 -12.95
C PHE A 145 16.13 0.44 -13.72
N LYS A 146 17.47 0.35 -13.92
CA LYS A 146 18.26 1.32 -14.69
C LYS A 146 17.73 1.47 -16.11
N LYS A 147 17.53 0.38 -16.84
CA LYS A 147 16.99 0.41 -18.21
C LYS A 147 15.62 1.08 -18.26
N ARG A 148 14.76 0.74 -17.30
CA ARG A 148 13.39 1.23 -17.24
C ARG A 148 13.30 2.73 -16.94
N ILE A 149 14.14 3.24 -16.04
CA ILE A 149 14.13 4.66 -15.59
C ILE A 149 14.84 5.57 -16.60
N GLN A 150 15.92 5.13 -17.25
CA GLN A 150 16.68 5.91 -18.22
C GLN A 150 15.86 6.30 -19.46
N SER A 151 14.84 5.52 -19.79
CA SER A 151 13.92 5.84 -20.91
C SER A 151 12.89 6.93 -20.56
N LYS A 152 12.87 7.45 -19.32
CA LYS A 152 11.81 8.34 -18.81
C LYS A 152 12.29 9.78 -18.66
N ASN A 153 11.84 10.66 -19.55
CA ASN A 153 12.10 12.11 -19.43
C ASN A 153 11.05 12.78 -18.52
N ARG A 154 10.98 12.34 -17.26
CA ARG A 154 10.04 12.82 -16.23
C ARG A 154 10.78 13.12 -14.95
N GLN A 155 10.22 14.00 -14.10
CA GLN A 155 10.71 14.21 -12.75
C GLN A 155 10.62 12.92 -11.93
N LEU A 156 11.59 12.70 -11.04
CA LEU A 156 11.69 11.46 -10.23
C LEU A 156 10.44 11.19 -9.40
N LYS A 157 9.98 12.17 -8.61
CA LYS A 157 8.85 11.92 -7.71
C LYS A 157 7.57 11.54 -8.45
N PRO A 158 7.07 12.28 -9.45
CA PRO A 158 5.90 11.86 -10.22
C PRO A 158 6.08 10.51 -10.93
N LEU A 159 7.30 10.17 -11.34
CA LEU A 159 7.60 8.88 -11.96
C LEU A 159 7.52 7.74 -10.94
N LEU A 160 8.08 7.90 -9.74
CA LEU A 160 8.04 6.88 -8.69
C LEU A 160 6.64 6.68 -8.09
N LEU A 161 5.76 7.68 -8.19
CA LEU A 161 4.36 7.56 -7.77
C LEU A 161 3.47 6.86 -8.81
N ASP A 162 3.96 6.73 -10.04
CA ASP A 162 3.25 6.07 -11.14
C ASP A 162 3.29 4.55 -10.95
N GLN A 163 2.13 3.97 -10.60
CA GLN A 163 2.01 2.55 -10.31
C GLN A 163 2.25 1.65 -11.54
N THR A 164 2.21 2.21 -12.76
CA THR A 164 2.57 1.49 -13.99
C THR A 164 4.08 1.46 -14.21
N PHE A 165 4.81 2.41 -13.62
CA PHE A 165 6.28 2.44 -13.68
C PHE A 165 6.90 1.52 -12.64
N ILE A 166 6.54 1.67 -11.37
CA ILE A 166 6.95 0.82 -10.24
C ILE A 166 5.78 0.73 -9.26
N ALA A 167 5.44 -0.48 -8.84
CA ALA A 167 4.27 -0.70 -8.03
C ALA A 167 4.54 -0.50 -6.53
N GLY A 168 3.52 -0.12 -5.77
CA GLY A 168 3.54 -0.13 -4.31
C GLY A 168 4.03 1.15 -3.64
N LEU A 169 4.86 1.98 -4.28
CA LEU A 169 5.29 3.26 -3.73
C LEU A 169 4.15 4.28 -3.69
N GLY A 170 4.10 5.06 -2.61
CA GLY A 170 3.24 6.23 -2.49
C GLY A 170 4.04 7.42 -1.96
N ASN A 171 3.36 8.38 -1.34
CA ASN A 171 3.98 9.66 -0.99
C ASN A 171 5.02 9.54 0.13
N ILE A 172 4.78 8.63 1.10
CA ILE A 172 5.65 8.41 2.26
C ILE A 172 6.97 7.82 1.80
N TYR A 173 6.91 6.64 1.22
CA TYR A 173 8.12 5.88 0.88
C TYR A 173 8.85 6.47 -0.33
N THR A 174 8.19 7.25 -1.19
CA THR A 174 8.89 8.01 -2.24
C THR A 174 9.74 9.14 -1.66
N ASP A 175 9.22 9.94 -0.72
CA ASP A 175 10.01 11.02 -0.09
C ASP A 175 11.20 10.42 0.68
N GLU A 176 10.97 9.36 1.45
CA GLU A 176 12.01 8.67 2.21
C GLU A 176 13.09 8.05 1.30
N ALA A 177 12.71 7.40 0.19
CA ALA A 177 13.66 6.81 -0.76
C ALA A 177 14.51 7.87 -1.46
N LEU A 178 13.91 8.98 -1.86
CA LEU A 178 14.63 10.08 -2.48
C LEU A 178 15.61 10.75 -1.50
N TRP A 179 15.23 10.91 -0.23
CA TRP A 179 16.12 11.41 0.80
C TRP A 179 17.26 10.43 1.07
N GLU A 180 16.98 9.15 1.17
CA GLU A 180 17.99 8.11 1.39
C GLU A 180 19.03 8.10 0.25
N ALA A 181 18.56 8.18 -1.00
CA ALA A 181 19.41 8.25 -2.19
C ALA A 181 20.08 9.62 -2.41
N LYS A 182 19.79 10.64 -1.60
CA LYS A 182 20.27 12.03 -1.76
C LYS A 182 19.90 12.64 -3.11
N LEU A 183 18.69 12.35 -3.61
CA LEU A 183 18.20 12.83 -4.90
C LEU A 183 17.07 13.84 -4.72
N HIS A 184 17.16 14.96 -5.45
CA HIS A 184 16.08 15.95 -5.46
C HIS A 184 14.87 15.41 -6.24
N PRO A 185 13.63 15.53 -5.74
CA PRO A 185 12.45 14.94 -6.35
C PRO A 185 12.09 15.49 -7.74
N GLN A 186 12.61 16.67 -8.10
CA GLN A 186 12.42 17.30 -9.41
C GLN A 186 13.52 16.95 -10.42
N GLN A 187 14.56 16.24 -10.06
CA GLN A 187 15.57 15.80 -11.05
C GLN A 187 14.92 14.95 -12.12
N ILE A 188 15.38 15.10 -13.36
CA ILE A 188 14.88 14.33 -14.50
C ILE A 188 15.51 12.93 -14.47
N ALA A 189 14.68 11.92 -14.51
CA ALA A 189 15.07 10.53 -14.36
C ALA A 189 16.12 10.06 -15.39
N SER A 190 15.94 10.41 -16.67
CA SER A 190 16.85 10.05 -17.76
C SER A 190 18.22 10.73 -17.66
N LYS A 191 18.36 11.82 -16.87
CA LYS A 191 19.61 12.55 -16.71
C LYS A 191 20.47 12.04 -15.55
N LEU A 192 20.02 11.04 -14.81
CA LEU A 192 20.77 10.50 -13.68
C LEU A 192 21.86 9.55 -14.13
N SER A 193 23.03 9.63 -13.47
CA SER A 193 24.11 8.66 -13.69
C SER A 193 23.73 7.27 -13.18
N GLY A 194 24.35 6.24 -13.74
CA GLY A 194 24.11 4.85 -13.33
C GLY A 194 24.33 4.63 -11.82
N ARG A 195 25.31 5.29 -11.21
CA ARG A 195 25.57 5.24 -9.75
C ARG A 195 24.40 5.82 -8.94
N LYS A 196 23.83 6.94 -9.40
CA LYS A 196 22.65 7.56 -8.74
C LYS A 196 21.41 6.67 -8.86
N LEU A 197 21.21 6.02 -10.01
CA LEU A 197 20.11 5.09 -10.23
C LEU A 197 20.23 3.85 -9.35
N GLU A 198 21.43 3.31 -9.19
CA GLU A 198 21.70 2.19 -8.29
C GLU A 198 21.42 2.56 -6.83
N ALA A 199 21.92 3.72 -6.40
CA ALA A 199 21.60 4.23 -5.06
C ALA A 199 20.09 4.38 -4.82
N LEU A 200 19.34 4.86 -5.83
CA LEU A 200 17.89 4.97 -5.75
C LEU A 200 17.20 3.60 -5.67
N TYR A 201 17.63 2.62 -6.46
CA TYR A 201 17.11 1.26 -6.41
C TYR A 201 17.26 0.66 -5.01
N HIS A 202 18.45 0.72 -4.43
CA HIS A 202 18.71 0.21 -3.09
C HIS A 202 17.94 1.00 -2.01
N ALA A 203 17.84 2.33 -2.15
CA ALA A 203 17.07 3.17 -1.23
C ALA A 203 15.57 2.80 -1.23
N ILE A 204 14.97 2.56 -2.41
CA ILE A 204 13.58 2.11 -2.51
C ILE A 204 13.36 0.80 -1.75
N ARG A 205 14.18 -0.21 -2.01
CA ARG A 205 14.09 -1.51 -1.33
C ARG A 205 14.27 -1.38 0.18
N PHE A 206 15.28 -0.61 0.59
CA PHE A 206 15.59 -0.37 2.01
C PHE A 206 14.42 0.26 2.77
N VAL A 207 13.86 1.37 2.28
CA VAL A 207 12.77 2.05 2.99
C VAL A 207 11.49 1.23 3.03
N LEU A 208 11.20 0.46 1.98
CA LEU A 208 10.04 -0.43 1.95
C LEU A 208 10.19 -1.61 2.93
N GLN A 209 11.35 -2.26 2.96
CA GLN A 209 11.64 -3.34 3.91
C GLN A 209 11.58 -2.84 5.35
N LYS A 210 12.21 -1.67 5.63
CA LYS A 210 12.12 -1.00 6.93
C LYS A 210 10.67 -0.72 7.31
N GLY A 211 9.86 -0.24 6.36
CA GLY A 211 8.44 -0.02 6.56
C GLY A 211 7.68 -1.29 6.96
N ILE A 212 7.94 -2.43 6.30
CA ILE A 212 7.34 -3.73 6.61
C ILE A 212 7.74 -4.20 8.03
N VAL A 213 9.02 -4.14 8.36
CA VAL A 213 9.53 -4.53 9.71
C VAL A 213 8.89 -3.70 10.81
N ASN A 214 8.62 -2.42 10.54
CA ASN A 214 7.98 -1.49 11.47
C ASN A 214 6.44 -1.54 11.40
N LEU A 215 5.83 -2.54 10.77
CA LEU A 215 4.37 -2.71 10.64
C LEU A 215 3.66 -1.54 9.92
N GLY A 216 4.35 -0.89 8.98
CA GLY A 216 3.83 0.27 8.25
C GLY A 216 3.87 1.57 9.05
N THR A 217 3.26 2.61 8.49
CA THR A 217 3.27 3.98 9.01
C THR A 217 1.88 4.41 9.49
N THR A 218 1.69 4.62 10.80
CA THR A 218 0.49 5.26 11.36
C THR A 218 0.80 6.70 11.69
N LEU A 219 0.18 7.64 11.01
CA LEU A 219 0.38 9.10 11.21
C LEU A 219 -0.68 9.66 12.16
N GLY A 220 -0.26 10.10 13.36
CA GLY A 220 -1.18 10.67 14.36
C GLY A 220 -2.11 9.66 15.02
N ASN A 221 -3.17 10.12 15.69
CA ASN A 221 -4.04 9.31 16.56
C ASN A 221 -5.49 9.17 16.02
N GLY A 222 -5.80 9.70 14.83
CA GLY A 222 -7.17 9.71 14.30
C GLY A 222 -7.62 8.36 13.73
N GLN A 223 -8.93 8.11 13.76
CA GLN A 223 -9.56 6.90 13.21
C GLN A 223 -9.33 6.69 11.71
N SER A 224 -9.04 7.75 10.96
CA SER A 224 -8.73 7.68 9.53
C SER A 224 -7.30 7.22 9.22
N ASN A 225 -6.46 7.04 10.24
CA ASN A 225 -5.09 6.57 10.07
C ASN A 225 -5.02 5.06 9.83
N PHE A 226 -3.88 4.62 9.29
CA PHE A 226 -3.61 3.20 9.13
C PHE A 226 -3.46 2.52 10.49
N TYR A 227 -4.09 1.37 10.61
CA TYR A 227 -3.88 0.34 11.62
C TYR A 227 -3.87 -1.00 10.91
N SER A 228 -3.12 -1.96 11.41
CA SER A 228 -3.09 -3.31 10.85
C SER A 228 -4.43 -4.04 11.06
N ALA A 229 -4.65 -5.19 10.43
CA ALA A 229 -5.89 -5.96 10.61
C ALA A 229 -6.13 -6.36 12.07
N GLY A 230 -5.07 -6.66 12.81
CA GLY A 230 -5.09 -6.89 14.25
C GLY A 230 -5.10 -5.60 15.09
N GLN A 231 -5.47 -4.46 14.52
CA GLN A 231 -5.61 -3.14 15.14
C GLN A 231 -4.32 -2.59 15.78
N ARG A 232 -3.15 -3.08 15.37
CA ARG A 232 -1.85 -2.58 15.82
C ARG A 232 -1.43 -1.33 15.05
N ARG A 233 -0.79 -0.39 15.75
CA ARG A 233 -0.21 0.80 15.13
C ARG A 233 1.06 0.43 14.36
N GLY A 234 1.21 1.00 13.18
CA GLY A 234 2.49 1.02 12.50
C GLY A 234 3.49 1.95 13.20
N ARG A 235 4.70 1.44 13.45
CA ARG A 235 5.76 2.16 14.20
C ARG A 235 6.73 2.91 13.29
N ASN A 236 6.57 2.80 11.98
CA ASN A 236 7.49 3.42 11.03
C ASN A 236 7.43 4.96 11.06
N ALA A 237 6.35 5.57 11.58
CA ALA A 237 6.23 7.02 11.74
C ALA A 237 7.38 7.62 12.58
N GLU A 238 7.86 6.92 13.60
CA GLU A 238 8.96 7.33 14.47
C GLU A 238 10.33 7.23 13.80
N GLN A 239 10.39 6.52 12.67
CA GLN A 239 11.60 6.22 11.91
C GLN A 239 11.70 7.02 10.61
N LEU A 240 10.75 7.94 10.36
CA LEU A 240 10.75 8.79 9.17
C LEU A 240 11.83 9.88 9.27
N ASN A 241 12.50 10.10 8.14
CA ASN A 241 13.62 11.04 8.06
C ASN A 241 13.20 12.42 7.55
N VAL A 242 12.27 12.47 6.58
CA VAL A 242 11.79 13.73 5.99
C VAL A 242 10.28 13.84 5.94
N PHE A 243 9.56 12.75 5.71
CA PHE A 243 8.12 12.79 5.54
C PHE A 243 7.41 13.27 6.82
N HIS A 244 6.56 14.31 6.71
CA HIS A 244 5.89 15.00 7.83
C HIS A 244 6.82 15.65 8.86
N ARG A 245 8.08 15.93 8.50
CA ARG A 245 9.07 16.55 9.39
C ARG A 245 9.45 17.99 9.00
N THR A 246 8.60 18.68 8.27
CA THR A 246 8.79 20.11 7.93
C THR A 246 9.10 20.95 9.18
N GLY A 247 10.12 21.78 9.11
CA GLY A 247 10.57 22.61 10.22
C GLY A 247 11.46 21.90 11.25
N GLN A 248 11.67 20.59 11.12
CA GLN A 248 12.55 19.81 11.98
C GLN A 248 13.95 19.65 11.36
N PRO A 249 14.99 19.41 12.16
CA PRO A 249 16.33 19.17 11.63
C PRO A 249 16.41 17.82 10.90
N CYS A 250 17.13 17.82 9.77
CA CYS A 250 17.49 16.62 9.04
C CYS A 250 18.41 15.73 9.90
N PRO A 251 18.10 14.42 10.08
CA PRO A 251 18.93 13.56 10.92
C PRO A 251 20.35 13.31 10.38
N ARG A 252 20.59 13.64 9.10
CA ARG A 252 21.90 13.47 8.46
C ARG A 252 22.82 14.70 8.56
N CYS A 253 22.24 15.93 8.52
CA CYS A 253 23.06 17.15 8.38
C CYS A 253 22.54 18.36 9.17
N ASN A 254 21.51 18.20 9.98
CA ASN A 254 20.84 19.20 10.81
C ASN A 254 20.19 20.39 10.06
N THR A 255 20.24 20.41 8.72
CA THR A 255 19.53 21.44 7.95
C THR A 255 18.02 21.24 8.09
N ILE A 256 17.28 22.32 8.19
CA ILE A 256 15.81 22.27 8.36
C ILE A 256 15.17 21.62 7.13
N ILE A 257 14.27 20.67 7.38
CA ILE A 257 13.48 19.99 6.34
C ILE A 257 12.41 20.94 5.82
N GLU A 258 12.34 21.04 4.51
CA GLU A 258 11.40 21.89 3.80
C GLU A 258 10.27 21.07 3.18
N ARG A 259 9.15 21.74 2.97
CA ARG A 259 8.01 21.22 2.23
C ARG A 259 7.83 21.99 0.93
N ILE A 260 7.90 21.27 -0.20
CA ILE A 260 7.66 21.81 -1.54
C ILE A 260 6.48 21.08 -2.20
N ILE A 261 6.07 21.53 -3.37
CA ILE A 261 5.08 20.84 -4.20
C ILE A 261 5.75 20.30 -5.45
N VAL A 262 5.63 19.01 -5.70
CA VAL A 262 6.14 18.34 -6.91
C VAL A 262 5.07 17.44 -7.49
N GLY A 263 4.68 17.65 -8.75
CA GLY A 263 3.62 16.89 -9.39
C GLY A 263 2.29 16.93 -8.63
N GLN A 264 1.90 18.11 -8.12
CA GLN A 264 0.70 18.35 -7.30
C GLN A 264 0.69 17.56 -5.96
N ARG A 265 1.83 17.07 -5.51
CA ARG A 265 1.98 16.35 -4.25
C ARG A 265 2.87 17.10 -3.27
N SER A 266 2.41 17.16 -2.01
CA SER A 266 3.27 17.59 -0.90
C SER A 266 4.51 16.72 -0.83
N THR A 267 5.68 17.33 -0.76
CA THR A 267 6.99 16.69 -0.87
C THR A 267 7.91 17.25 0.20
N HIS A 268 8.52 16.38 0.98
CA HIS A 268 9.40 16.76 2.06
C HIS A 268 10.85 16.49 1.66
N ILE A 269 11.72 17.48 1.80
CA ILE A 269 13.13 17.37 1.39
C ILE A 269 14.06 17.97 2.43
N CYS A 270 15.29 17.50 2.44
CA CYS A 270 16.43 18.24 3.02
C CYS A 270 17.15 18.97 1.89
N PRO A 271 17.11 20.31 1.82
CA PRO A 271 17.68 21.07 0.69
C PRO A 271 19.20 20.94 0.58
N LYS A 272 19.89 20.60 1.68
CA LYS A 272 21.35 20.37 1.69
C LYS A 272 21.72 18.96 1.20
N CYS A 273 20.97 17.93 1.62
CA CYS A 273 21.26 16.55 1.22
C CYS A 273 20.76 16.22 -0.19
N GLN A 274 19.66 16.83 -0.64
CA GLN A 274 18.96 16.56 -1.89
C GLN A 274 19.07 17.78 -2.83
N LYS A 275 20.28 18.04 -3.31
CA LYS A 275 20.51 19.16 -4.25
C LYS A 275 19.88 18.89 -5.61
N HIS A 276 19.35 19.94 -6.23
CA HIS A 276 18.76 19.90 -7.57
C HIS A 276 19.81 19.60 -8.65
#